data_a25bc93e50dba35626f561dd80c3ad19
#
_entry.id   a25bc93e50dba35626f561dd80c3ad19
#
_cell.length_a   1.000
_cell.length_b   1.000
_cell.length_c   1.000
_cell.angle_alpha   90.00
_cell.angle_beta   90.00
_cell.angle_gamma   90.00
#
_symmetry.space_group_name_H-M   'P 1'
#
loop_
_entity.id
_entity.type
_entity.pdbx_description
1 polymer ?
#
loop_
_entity_poly.entity_id
_entity_poly.type
_entity_poly.pdbx_seq_one_letter_code
_entity_poly.pdbx_strand_id
1 'polypeptide(L)'
;MRDATENSTDREKPPKPHSLSTSELSMTDQPGRVERIDAITFATVEMGKSVAFYEALGFTIAFGDTSASFVTLQSGSCFVNLWLVEAEVFPSSWWGRTIFHVDDVDEMYQRAVSAGLSPEDEPKDAPWGERFFPIQDPSGHDLSFAKKLTS
;
A
#
# COMPACT_ATOMS: atom_id res chain seq x y z
N MET A 1 5.34 33.20 -24.43
CA MET A 1 5.96 32.42 -23.41
C MET A 1 5.44 32.79 -22.02
N ARG A 2 5.01 31.83 -21.25
CA ARG A 2 4.53 32.09 -19.91
C ARG A 2 5.68 31.91 -18.95
N ASP A 3 5.51 32.39 -17.77
CA ASP A 3 6.61 32.41 -16.84
C ASP A 3 6.53 31.27 -15.82
N ALA A 4 7.60 31.13 -15.09
CA ALA A 4 7.70 30.08 -14.12
C ALA A 4 6.83 30.32 -12.90
N THR A 5 6.37 31.53 -12.73
CA THR A 5 5.56 31.87 -11.57
C THR A 5 4.24 31.15 -11.61
N GLU A 6 3.64 31.10 -12.78
CA GLU A 6 2.39 30.37 -12.92
C GLU A 6 2.59 28.91 -12.59
N ASN A 7 3.73 28.41 -12.99
CA ASN A 7 4.05 27.04 -12.76
C ASN A 7 4.12 26.73 -11.28
N SER A 8 4.72 27.64 -10.53
CA SER A 8 4.83 27.45 -9.08
C SER A 8 3.48 27.47 -8.41
N THR A 9 2.62 28.34 -8.88
CA THR A 9 1.30 28.47 -8.30
C THR A 9 0.49 27.21 -8.55
N ASP A 10 0.64 26.67 -9.75
CA ASP A 10 -0.10 25.47 -10.09
C ASP A 10 0.30 24.27 -9.26
N ARG A 11 1.50 24.29 -8.73
CA ARG A 11 1.95 23.14 -7.94
C ARG A 11 1.20 22.97 -6.65
N GLU A 12 0.68 24.03 -6.10
CA GLU A 12 -0.08 23.97 -4.87
C GLU A 12 -1.47 23.41 -5.03
N LYS A 13 -1.96 23.47 -6.24
CA LYS A 13 -3.26 22.91 -6.56
C LYS A 13 -3.06 21.86 -7.62
N PRO A 14 -4.01 20.99 -7.78
CA PRO A 14 -3.92 20.05 -8.89
C PRO A 14 -3.71 20.84 -10.18
N PRO A 15 -2.64 20.59 -10.86
CA PRO A 15 -2.35 21.37 -12.06
C PRO A 15 -3.27 21.01 -13.21
N LYS A 16 -3.27 21.89 -14.18
CA LYS A 16 -3.99 21.62 -15.41
C LYS A 16 -2.96 21.47 -16.51
N PRO A 17 -2.36 20.31 -16.57
CA PRO A 17 -1.20 20.13 -17.44
C PRO A 17 -1.48 20.43 -18.90
N HIS A 18 -2.70 20.19 -19.32
CA HIS A 18 -3.04 20.43 -20.72
C HIS A 18 -3.04 21.90 -21.09
N SER A 19 -3.03 22.79 -20.11
CA SER A 19 -3.08 24.22 -20.37
C SER A 19 -1.72 24.88 -20.30
N LEU A 20 -0.67 24.13 -20.04
CA LEU A 20 0.66 24.69 -19.85
C LEU A 20 1.52 24.49 -21.08
N SER A 21 2.38 25.47 -21.36
CA SER A 21 3.39 25.32 -22.39
C SER A 21 4.54 24.49 -21.81
N THR A 22 5.43 24.06 -22.69
CA THR A 22 6.58 23.28 -22.27
C THR A 22 7.42 23.98 -21.20
N SER A 23 7.62 25.28 -21.39
CA SER A 23 8.47 26.05 -20.48
C SER A 23 7.80 26.29 -19.13
N GLU A 24 6.52 25.97 -19.00
CA GLU A 24 5.79 26.24 -17.79
C GLU A 24 5.29 25.00 -17.08
N LEU A 25 5.63 23.83 -17.60
CA LEU A 25 5.22 22.61 -16.95
C LEU A 25 5.84 22.54 -15.56
N SER A 26 5.01 22.22 -14.56
CA SER A 26 5.50 22.00 -13.21
C SER A 26 6.26 20.69 -13.19
N MET A 27 7.00 20.45 -12.09
CA MET A 27 7.72 19.19 -11.96
C MET A 27 6.77 17.99 -12.01
N THR A 28 5.51 18.17 -11.57
CA THR A 28 4.54 17.09 -11.58
C THR A 28 3.99 16.79 -12.96
N ASP A 29 4.19 17.70 -13.92
CA ASP A 29 3.69 17.52 -15.29
C ASP A 29 4.77 17.10 -16.25
N GLN A 30 6.02 16.99 -15.81
CA GLN A 30 7.12 16.57 -16.66
C GLN A 30 7.04 15.08 -16.95
N PRO A 31 7.42 14.65 -18.15
CA PRO A 31 7.54 13.22 -18.43
C PRO A 31 8.56 12.58 -17.49
N GLY A 32 8.30 11.34 -17.14
CA GLY A 32 9.23 10.61 -16.27
C GLY A 32 9.01 10.83 -14.78
N ARG A 33 7.90 11.42 -14.39
CA ARG A 33 7.59 11.60 -12.97
C ARG A 33 7.02 10.32 -12.37
N VAL A 34 7.19 10.17 -11.06
CA VAL A 34 6.57 9.07 -10.32
C VAL A 34 5.11 9.47 -10.06
N GLU A 35 4.18 8.58 -10.37
CA GLU A 35 2.75 8.86 -10.20
C GLU A 35 2.15 8.16 -8.99
N ARG A 36 2.58 6.94 -8.72
CA ARG A 36 2.07 6.17 -7.57
C ARG A 36 2.90 4.91 -7.39
N ILE A 37 2.67 4.24 -6.29
CA ILE A 37 3.14 2.87 -6.14
C ILE A 37 2.12 1.97 -6.84
N ASP A 38 2.57 1.20 -7.82
CA ASP A 38 1.68 0.33 -8.58
C ASP A 38 1.49 -1.01 -7.88
N ALA A 39 2.58 -1.57 -7.38
CA ALA A 39 2.55 -2.87 -6.71
C ALA A 39 3.71 -2.98 -5.73
N ILE A 40 3.48 -3.81 -4.72
CA ILE A 40 4.54 -4.22 -3.78
C ILE A 40 4.62 -5.73 -3.89
N THR A 41 5.83 -6.28 -3.91
CA THR A 41 6.02 -7.73 -3.94
C THR A 41 6.60 -8.19 -2.60
N PHE A 42 5.91 -9.13 -1.97
CA PHE A 42 6.35 -9.74 -0.72
C PHE A 42 6.77 -11.17 -0.99
N ALA A 43 7.91 -11.57 -0.45
CA ALA A 43 8.32 -12.95 -0.48
C ALA A 43 7.53 -13.74 0.57
N THR A 44 7.17 -14.97 0.26
CA THR A 44 6.53 -15.87 1.22
C THR A 44 7.10 -17.27 1.06
N VAL A 45 7.14 -18.01 2.15
CA VAL A 45 7.53 -19.42 2.11
C VAL A 45 6.31 -20.34 2.15
N GLU A 46 5.11 -19.78 2.39
CA GLU A 46 3.87 -20.54 2.42
C GLU A 46 2.77 -19.75 1.72
N MET A 47 2.66 -19.98 0.42
CA MET A 47 1.72 -19.22 -0.41
C MET A 47 0.29 -19.29 0.12
N GLY A 48 -0.19 -20.50 0.47
CA GLY A 48 -1.57 -20.66 0.92
C GLY A 48 -1.89 -19.83 2.15
N LYS A 49 -0.97 -19.81 3.12
CA LYS A 49 -1.19 -19.03 4.34
C LYS A 49 -1.19 -17.53 4.06
N SER A 50 -0.28 -17.09 3.21
CA SER A 50 -0.20 -15.66 2.87
C SER A 50 -1.44 -15.22 2.12
N VAL A 51 -1.88 -15.99 1.12
CA VAL A 51 -3.09 -15.65 0.37
C VAL A 51 -4.30 -15.58 1.32
N ALA A 52 -4.45 -16.59 2.20
CA ALA A 52 -5.57 -16.62 3.13
C ALA A 52 -5.59 -15.40 4.05
N PHE A 53 -4.41 -14.98 4.51
CA PHE A 53 -4.29 -13.81 5.37
C PHE A 53 -4.81 -12.55 4.65
N TYR A 54 -4.34 -12.32 3.44
CA TYR A 54 -4.76 -11.12 2.71
C TYR A 54 -6.21 -11.18 2.28
N GLU A 55 -6.70 -12.36 1.89
CA GLU A 55 -8.11 -12.49 1.53
C GLU A 55 -9.02 -12.23 2.74
N ALA A 56 -8.59 -12.65 3.93
CA ALA A 56 -9.36 -12.40 5.14
C ALA A 56 -9.50 -10.89 5.40
N LEU A 57 -8.55 -10.10 4.94
CA LEU A 57 -8.56 -8.64 5.09
C LEU A 57 -9.23 -7.93 3.92
N GLY A 58 -9.79 -8.69 2.98
CA GLY A 58 -10.55 -8.10 1.90
C GLY A 58 -9.82 -7.93 0.58
N PHE A 59 -8.57 -8.38 0.52
CA PHE A 59 -7.86 -8.40 -0.76
C PHE A 59 -8.44 -9.52 -1.62
N THR A 60 -8.41 -9.37 -2.94
CA THR A 60 -8.91 -10.39 -3.84
C THR A 60 -7.82 -10.81 -4.82
N ILE A 61 -7.85 -12.07 -5.22
CA ILE A 61 -6.87 -12.58 -6.17
C ILE A 61 -7.17 -12.00 -7.56
N ALA A 62 -6.17 -11.34 -8.15
CA ALA A 62 -6.25 -10.84 -9.50
C ALA A 62 -5.52 -11.75 -10.49
N PHE A 63 -4.56 -12.53 -10.02
CA PHE A 63 -3.79 -13.43 -10.87
C PHE A 63 -3.22 -14.56 -10.03
N GLY A 64 -3.27 -15.79 -10.56
CA GLY A 64 -2.71 -16.96 -9.91
C GLY A 64 -3.66 -17.58 -8.89
N ASP A 65 -3.15 -18.60 -8.20
CA ASP A 65 -3.90 -19.28 -7.15
C ASP A 65 -2.91 -19.79 -6.10
N THR A 66 -3.42 -20.46 -5.06
CA THR A 66 -2.57 -20.87 -3.93
C THR A 66 -1.55 -21.94 -4.30
N SER A 67 -1.66 -22.55 -5.47
CA SER A 67 -0.68 -23.54 -5.93
C SER A 67 0.41 -22.89 -6.81
N ALA A 68 0.26 -21.62 -7.13
CA ALA A 68 1.20 -20.93 -8.01
C ALA A 68 2.39 -20.41 -7.19
N SER A 69 3.49 -20.17 -7.87
CA SER A 69 4.66 -19.59 -7.24
C SER A 69 4.61 -18.05 -7.20
N PHE A 70 3.62 -17.47 -7.86
CA PHE A 70 3.45 -16.02 -7.89
C PHE A 70 1.96 -15.72 -7.96
N VAL A 71 1.49 -14.87 -7.04
CA VAL A 71 0.09 -14.50 -6.96
C VAL A 71 0.01 -12.98 -6.86
N THR A 72 -0.93 -12.39 -7.59
CA THR A 72 -1.20 -10.96 -7.50
C THR A 72 -2.55 -10.74 -6.84
N LEU A 73 -2.57 -9.91 -5.82
CA LEU A 73 -3.78 -9.55 -5.09
C LEU A 73 -4.14 -8.10 -5.40
N GLN A 74 -5.44 -7.85 -5.52
CA GLN A 74 -5.94 -6.49 -5.71
C GLN A 74 -5.99 -5.77 -4.37
N SER A 75 -5.47 -4.57 -4.33
CA SER A 75 -5.45 -3.71 -3.16
C SER A 75 -5.90 -2.33 -3.59
N GLY A 76 -7.22 -2.13 -3.66
CA GLY A 76 -7.75 -0.88 -4.20
C GLY A 76 -7.31 -0.69 -5.63
N SER A 77 -6.62 0.41 -5.91
CA SER A 77 -6.09 0.69 -7.25
C SER A 77 -4.66 0.19 -7.45
N CYS A 78 -4.09 -0.46 -6.43
CA CYS A 78 -2.73 -0.99 -6.48
C CYS A 78 -2.76 -2.49 -6.28
N PHE A 79 -1.60 -3.12 -6.27
CA PHE A 79 -1.51 -4.56 -6.16
C PHE A 79 -0.49 -4.98 -5.11
N VAL A 80 -0.73 -6.14 -4.51
CA VAL A 80 0.25 -6.83 -3.67
C VAL A 80 0.56 -8.14 -4.38
N ASN A 81 1.81 -8.35 -4.71
CA ASN A 81 2.26 -9.61 -5.26
C ASN A 81 2.87 -10.46 -4.16
N LEU A 82 2.62 -11.75 -4.22
CA LEU A 82 3.24 -12.72 -3.33
C LEU A 82 4.11 -13.63 -4.19
N TRP A 83 5.35 -13.77 -3.80
CA TRP A 83 6.33 -14.57 -4.54
C TRP A 83 6.84 -15.68 -3.63
N LEU A 84 6.57 -16.92 -4.01
CA LEU A 84 6.99 -18.08 -3.23
C LEU A 84 8.50 -18.23 -3.37
N VAL A 85 9.20 -18.27 -2.24
CA VAL A 85 10.64 -18.47 -2.20
C VAL A 85 10.93 -19.61 -1.26
N GLU A 86 12.13 -20.19 -1.39
CA GLU A 86 12.56 -21.25 -0.51
C GLU A 86 12.98 -20.65 0.84
N ALA A 87 12.76 -21.42 1.91
CA ALA A 87 13.02 -20.93 3.26
C ALA A 87 14.47 -20.48 3.44
N GLU A 88 15.40 -21.14 2.73
CA GLU A 88 16.83 -20.84 2.86
C GLU A 88 17.19 -19.44 2.36
N VAL A 89 16.43 -18.92 1.41
CA VAL A 89 16.72 -17.58 0.87
C VAL A 89 15.86 -16.50 1.52
N PHE A 90 14.93 -16.90 2.38
CA PHE A 90 14.10 -15.93 3.08
C PHE A 90 14.93 -15.26 4.18
N PRO A 91 15.01 -13.93 4.20
CA PRO A 91 15.89 -13.27 5.18
C PRO A 91 15.39 -13.50 6.60
N SER A 92 16.33 -13.62 7.54
CA SER A 92 15.99 -13.81 8.95
C SER A 92 15.51 -12.51 9.59
N SER A 93 15.86 -11.38 9.01
CA SER A 93 15.39 -10.09 9.50
C SER A 93 15.41 -9.08 8.35
N TRP A 94 14.53 -8.11 8.46
CA TRP A 94 14.48 -6.98 7.53
C TRP A 94 13.84 -5.82 8.26
N TRP A 95 13.90 -4.67 7.62
CA TRP A 95 13.28 -3.50 8.19
C TRP A 95 12.46 -2.81 7.09
N GLY A 96 11.21 -2.55 7.39
CA GLY A 96 10.32 -1.88 6.46
C GLY A 96 8.89 -2.10 6.89
N ARG A 97 7.99 -1.25 6.42
CA ARG A 97 6.58 -1.35 6.75
C ARG A 97 5.76 -0.84 5.57
N THR A 98 4.74 -1.59 5.21
CA THR A 98 3.80 -1.16 4.18
C THR A 98 2.55 -0.62 4.87
N ILE A 99 2.12 0.55 4.47
CA ILE A 99 0.95 1.19 5.05
C ILE A 99 -0.14 1.20 4.00
N PHE A 100 -1.25 0.54 4.33
CA PHE A 100 -2.43 0.52 3.47
C PHE A 100 -3.44 1.54 3.98
N HIS A 101 -3.94 2.36 3.06
CA HIS A 101 -5.04 3.25 3.41
C HIS A 101 -6.34 2.48 3.37
N VAL A 102 -7.17 2.62 4.40
CA VAL A 102 -8.51 2.01 4.45
C VAL A 102 -9.52 3.08 4.77
N ASP A 103 -10.75 2.83 4.41
CA ASP A 103 -11.82 3.79 4.66
C ASP A 103 -12.31 3.77 6.12
N ASP A 104 -12.12 2.65 6.82
CA ASP A 104 -12.55 2.50 8.21
C ASP A 104 -11.58 1.56 8.93
N VAL A 105 -10.73 2.15 9.76
CA VAL A 105 -9.66 1.41 10.46
C VAL A 105 -10.26 0.44 11.48
N ASP A 106 -11.28 0.87 12.22
CA ASP A 106 -11.87 0.03 13.26
C ASP A 106 -12.58 -1.17 12.67
N GLU A 107 -13.27 -0.99 11.53
CA GLU A 107 -13.92 -2.10 10.84
C GLU A 107 -12.90 -3.08 10.31
N MET A 108 -11.78 -2.59 9.77
CA MET A 108 -10.71 -3.46 9.30
C MET A 108 -10.13 -4.26 10.46
N TYR A 109 -9.95 -3.62 11.62
CA TYR A 109 -9.46 -4.29 12.81
C TYR A 109 -10.43 -5.40 13.25
N GLN A 110 -11.73 -5.10 13.28
CA GLN A 110 -12.72 -6.10 13.66
C GLN A 110 -12.73 -7.27 12.68
N ARG A 111 -12.55 -6.98 11.40
CA ARG A 111 -12.46 -8.02 10.39
C ARG A 111 -11.26 -8.93 10.65
N ALA A 112 -10.12 -8.33 10.97
CA ALA A 112 -8.91 -9.09 11.27
C ALA A 112 -9.12 -10.00 12.47
N VAL A 113 -9.67 -9.46 13.56
CA VAL A 113 -9.90 -10.22 14.78
C VAL A 113 -10.92 -11.34 14.53
N SER A 114 -12.00 -11.04 13.83
CA SER A 114 -13.03 -12.04 13.53
C SER A 114 -12.50 -13.16 12.65
N ALA A 115 -11.51 -12.87 11.82
CA ALA A 115 -10.90 -13.89 10.98
C ALA A 115 -9.82 -14.70 11.69
N GLY A 116 -9.59 -14.44 12.98
CA GLY A 116 -8.60 -15.16 13.76
C GLY A 116 -7.17 -14.64 13.59
N LEU A 117 -7.01 -13.46 13.00
CA LEU A 117 -5.70 -12.84 12.87
C LEU A 117 -5.34 -12.13 14.16
N SER A 118 -4.06 -11.82 14.33
CA SER A 118 -3.55 -11.27 15.57
C SER A 118 -2.87 -9.91 15.33
N PRO A 119 -3.65 -8.83 15.28
CA PRO A 119 -3.04 -7.50 15.21
C PRO A 119 -2.10 -7.29 16.40
N GLU A 120 -1.04 -6.52 16.19
CA GLU A 120 -0.06 -6.30 17.25
C GLU A 120 -0.57 -5.30 18.29
N ASP A 121 -1.53 -4.48 17.92
CA ASP A 121 -2.11 -3.49 18.83
C ASP A 121 -3.50 -3.12 18.33
N GLU A 122 -4.30 -2.50 19.20
CA GLU A 122 -5.61 -1.99 18.82
C GLU A 122 -5.45 -0.69 18.02
N PRO A 123 -6.50 -0.31 17.28
CA PRO A 123 -6.46 0.98 16.58
C PRO A 123 -6.26 2.14 17.56
N LYS A 124 -5.44 3.08 17.16
CA LYS A 124 -5.22 4.28 17.97
C LYS A 124 -4.87 5.44 17.08
N ASP A 125 -5.08 6.65 17.62
CA ASP A 125 -4.77 7.87 16.93
C ASP A 125 -3.32 8.24 17.24
N ALA A 126 -2.53 8.38 16.18
CA ALA A 126 -1.12 8.69 16.32
C ALA A 126 -0.90 10.21 16.36
N PRO A 127 0.19 10.65 17.00
CA PRO A 127 0.46 12.09 17.09
C PRO A 127 0.64 12.76 15.73
N TRP A 128 0.97 12.01 14.70
CA TRP A 128 1.14 12.56 13.36
C TRP A 128 -0.16 12.67 12.56
N GLY A 129 -1.32 12.45 13.21
CA GLY A 129 -2.60 12.75 12.57
C GLY A 129 -3.23 11.60 11.82
N GLU A 130 -3.02 10.38 12.28
CA GLU A 130 -3.48 9.21 11.59
C GLU A 130 -3.99 8.19 12.60
N ARG A 131 -5.11 7.53 12.28
CA ARG A 131 -5.56 6.39 13.06
C ARG A 131 -5.10 5.12 12.37
N PHE A 132 -4.55 4.17 13.11
CA PHE A 132 -3.98 2.98 12.51
C PHE A 132 -3.92 1.82 13.49
N PHE A 133 -3.76 0.61 12.95
CA PHE A 133 -3.32 -0.52 13.75
C PHE A 133 -2.26 -1.31 12.98
N PRO A 134 -1.29 -1.89 13.69
CA PRO A 134 -0.23 -2.67 13.07
C PRO A 134 -0.57 -4.16 13.11
N ILE A 135 -0.08 -4.89 12.09
CA ILE A 135 -0.23 -6.33 12.04
C ILE A 135 0.91 -6.89 11.19
N GLN A 136 1.35 -8.11 11.50
CA GLN A 136 2.32 -8.79 10.65
C GLN A 136 1.61 -9.85 9.82
N ASP A 137 2.07 -10.02 8.57
CA ASP A 137 1.54 -11.09 7.74
C ASP A 137 2.21 -12.42 8.15
N PRO A 138 1.76 -13.57 7.61
CA PRO A 138 2.31 -14.86 8.03
C PRO A 138 3.80 -15.03 7.80
N SER A 139 4.39 -14.25 6.90
CA SER A 139 5.83 -14.29 6.63
C SER A 139 6.59 -13.26 7.45
N GLY A 140 5.90 -12.50 8.29
CA GLY A 140 6.54 -11.54 9.17
C GLY A 140 6.71 -10.15 8.57
N HIS A 141 6.06 -9.85 7.46
CA HIS A 141 6.09 -8.50 6.90
C HIS A 141 5.26 -7.56 7.76
N ASP A 142 5.83 -6.41 8.09
CA ASP A 142 5.15 -5.43 8.91
C ASP A 142 4.19 -4.61 8.07
N LEU A 143 2.94 -4.56 8.50
CA LEU A 143 1.88 -3.83 7.82
C LEU A 143 1.20 -2.89 8.80
N SER A 144 0.64 -1.82 8.28
CA SER A 144 -0.30 -0.98 9.01
C SER A 144 -1.51 -0.72 8.13
N PHE A 145 -2.68 -0.68 8.74
CA PHE A 145 -3.91 -0.23 8.10
C PHE A 145 -4.27 1.10 8.73
N ALA A 146 -4.41 2.12 7.90
CA ALA A 146 -4.42 3.48 8.40
C ALA A 146 -5.37 4.39 7.63
N LYS A 147 -5.79 5.46 8.30
CA LYS A 147 -6.58 6.51 7.68
C LYS A 147 -6.23 7.81 8.36
N LYS A 148 -6.06 8.87 7.58
CA LYS A 148 -5.80 10.19 8.14
C LYS A 148 -6.99 10.66 8.95
N LEU A 149 -6.71 11.28 10.07
CA LEU A 149 -7.75 11.92 10.89
C LEU A 149 -8.19 13.20 10.19
N THR A 150 -9.49 13.44 10.23
CA THR A 150 -10.00 14.70 9.71
C THR A 150 -9.82 15.78 10.77
N SER A 151 -9.43 16.96 10.35
CA SER A 151 -9.28 18.09 11.28
C SER A 151 -10.57 18.84 11.46
#